data_f57a6d7b08837b0ada34bf858e5278af
#
_entry.id   f57a6d7b08837b0ada34bf858e5278af
#
_cell.length_a   1.000
_cell.length_b   1.000
_cell.length_c   1.000
_cell.angle_alpha   90.00
_cell.angle_beta   90.00
_cell.angle_gamma   90.00
#
_symmetry.space_group_name_H-M   'P 1'
#
loop_
_entity.id
_entity.type
_entity.pdbx_description
1 polymer ?
#
loop_
_entity_poly.entity_id
_entity_poly.type
_entity_poly.pdbx_seq_one_letter_code
_entity_poly.pdbx_strand_id
1 'polypeptide(L)'
;MKIFVLLPLLIVLGSCSKAPVVETDNEGSQQQEVKEEVQPEEPVAEAKPAEAVSVSPNFKYEIQGDAVTITGCDKKASGILIIPSRIEGKPVTNIGKSAFSRCYSLTSIRIPDSVTSIGKEAFSACTSLTSISIPDSVTSIGKHAFSSCSDLTSITIPDGVTSIGERAFNGCIRLLAIEVGAGNISYADADGVLFNKKKTLLITYPRGKKGTNYDIPDGVITIGVTAFYECRSLRSITISDGATAIGEEAFHACSSLTNITIPDSITSIGDYAFVHCTSLSSIAIPAAVEVIRNGVFDNCTSLTKLIFLGDAPEDRTGLINTFPTIYRNPESKGWDDKWSRRPVELIGEKP
;
A
#
# COMPACT_ATOMS: atom_id res chain seq x y z
N MET A 1 12.43 33.69 39.45
CA MET A 1 13.74 34.28 39.14
C MET A 1 14.15 33.73 37.77
N LYS A 2 14.00 34.58 36.74
CA LYS A 2 14.26 34.26 35.34
C LYS A 2 15.76 34.36 35.07
N ILE A 3 16.36 33.36 34.41
CA ILE A 3 17.67 33.52 33.80
C ILE A 3 17.53 33.09 32.32
N PHE A 4 17.61 34.12 31.46
CA PHE A 4 17.80 34.00 30.01
C PHE A 4 19.30 33.82 29.76
N VAL A 5 19.69 32.84 28.95
CA VAL A 5 21.03 32.78 28.33
C VAL A 5 20.86 32.89 26.82
N LEU A 6 21.30 34.04 26.31
CA LEU A 6 21.51 34.28 24.86
C LEU A 6 22.85 33.70 24.45
N LEU A 7 22.89 32.98 23.33
CA LEU A 7 24.11 32.64 22.60
C LEU A 7 24.16 33.42 21.28
N PRO A 8 25.31 33.98 20.89
CA PRO A 8 25.40 34.88 19.74
C PRO A 8 25.64 34.17 18.42
N LEU A 9 25.06 34.77 17.40
CA LEU A 9 25.17 34.48 15.99
C LEU A 9 26.58 34.86 15.48
N LEU A 10 27.34 33.92 14.93
CA LEU A 10 28.62 34.22 14.27
C LEU A 10 28.42 34.23 12.76
N ILE A 11 28.48 35.42 12.18
CA ILE A 11 28.51 35.64 10.70
C ILE A 11 29.97 35.63 10.27
N VAL A 12 30.33 34.71 9.36
CA VAL A 12 31.63 34.71 8.67
C VAL A 12 31.42 35.19 7.24
N LEU A 13 31.89 36.40 6.98
CA LEU A 13 32.05 36.98 5.65
C LEU A 13 33.42 36.53 5.09
N GLY A 14 33.45 35.74 4.06
CA GLY A 14 34.64 35.35 3.32
C GLY A 14 34.78 36.16 2.04
N SER A 15 35.84 36.94 1.94
CA SER A 15 36.17 37.87 0.90
C SER A 15 36.68 37.22 -0.38
N CYS A 16 36.33 37.87 -1.47
CA CYS A 16 36.82 37.69 -2.84
C CYS A 16 38.34 38.05 -2.94
N SER A 17 39.16 37.21 -3.52
CA SER A 17 40.52 37.61 -3.97
C SER A 17 40.68 37.39 -5.47
N LYS A 18 41.06 38.46 -6.14
CA LYS A 18 41.42 38.54 -7.58
C LYS A 18 42.80 37.92 -7.79
N ALA A 19 42.98 37.21 -8.91
CA ALA A 19 44.26 36.81 -9.47
C ALA A 19 44.69 37.76 -10.62
N PRO A 20 45.98 37.94 -10.85
CA PRO A 20 46.46 39.05 -11.67
C PRO A 20 46.53 38.76 -13.17
N VAL A 21 46.42 39.84 -13.94
CA VAL A 21 46.60 39.95 -15.37
C VAL A 21 48.09 39.87 -15.71
N VAL A 22 48.46 39.08 -16.73
CA VAL A 22 49.75 39.15 -17.42
C VAL A 22 49.45 39.50 -18.87
N GLU A 23 49.87 40.69 -19.27
CA GLU A 23 50.00 41.13 -20.66
C GLU A 23 51.28 40.53 -21.26
N THR A 24 51.21 39.95 -22.45
CA THR A 24 52.33 39.92 -23.39
C THR A 24 51.83 40.06 -24.79
N ASP A 25 52.55 40.94 -25.50
CA ASP A 25 52.32 41.46 -26.85
C ASP A 25 52.54 40.42 -27.97
N ASN A 26 51.75 40.60 -29.00
CA ASN A 26 52.07 40.77 -30.42
C ASN A 26 52.74 39.62 -31.21
N GLU A 27 52.07 39.13 -32.25
CA GLU A 27 52.43 39.28 -33.67
C GLU A 27 51.56 38.44 -34.59
N GLY A 28 51.21 39.01 -35.69
CA GLY A 28 50.19 38.60 -36.63
C GLY A 28 50.45 37.30 -37.39
N SER A 29 49.38 36.65 -37.72
CA SER A 29 49.27 35.76 -38.88
C SER A 29 47.83 35.70 -39.36
N GLN A 30 47.64 35.97 -40.61
CA GLN A 30 46.40 35.86 -41.36
C GLN A 30 45.83 34.43 -41.23
N GLN A 31 44.63 34.31 -40.81
CA GLN A 31 43.86 33.07 -40.96
C GLN A 31 42.65 33.33 -41.85
N GLN A 32 42.58 32.54 -42.89
CA GLN A 32 41.48 32.44 -43.82
C GLN A 32 40.20 32.00 -43.07
N GLU A 33 39.15 32.77 -43.28
CA GLU A 33 37.78 32.38 -42.87
C GLU A 33 37.32 31.17 -43.69
N VAL A 34 37.31 30.00 -43.10
CA VAL A 34 36.59 28.86 -43.64
C VAL A 34 35.16 29.00 -43.19
N LYS A 35 34.28 29.39 -44.08
CA LYS A 35 32.84 29.30 -43.88
C LYS A 35 32.44 27.82 -43.84
N GLU A 36 32.20 27.31 -42.66
CA GLU A 36 31.57 26.02 -42.45
C GLU A 36 30.05 26.18 -42.71
N GLU A 37 29.61 25.62 -43.81
CA GLU A 37 28.23 25.57 -44.25
C GLU A 37 27.48 24.59 -43.34
N VAL A 38 26.74 25.11 -42.34
CA VAL A 38 25.87 24.32 -41.49
C VAL A 38 24.70 23.83 -42.34
N GLN A 39 24.74 22.55 -42.71
CA GLN A 39 23.57 21.87 -43.28
C GLN A 39 22.47 21.77 -42.21
N PRO A 40 21.20 22.03 -42.56
CA PRO A 40 20.11 21.82 -41.62
C PRO A 40 19.99 20.32 -41.30
N GLU A 41 20.11 19.99 -40.01
CA GLU A 41 19.80 18.65 -39.51
C GLU A 41 18.36 18.30 -39.90
N GLU A 42 18.22 17.21 -40.63
CA GLU A 42 16.91 16.57 -40.85
C GLU A 42 16.28 16.24 -39.51
N PRO A 43 14.97 16.47 -39.32
CA PRO A 43 14.31 16.10 -38.08
C PRO A 43 14.46 14.60 -37.85
N VAL A 44 15.12 14.25 -36.73
CA VAL A 44 15.18 12.85 -36.24
C VAL A 44 13.76 12.34 -36.13
N ALA A 45 13.38 11.42 -36.99
CA ALA A 45 12.11 10.76 -36.97
C ALA A 45 11.93 10.13 -35.59
N GLU A 46 10.94 10.61 -34.83
CA GLU A 46 10.48 9.96 -33.59
C GLU A 46 10.29 8.47 -33.89
N ALA A 47 11.09 7.64 -33.24
CA ALA A 47 10.97 6.20 -33.33
C ALA A 47 9.55 5.81 -32.88
N LYS A 48 8.70 5.46 -33.84
CA LYS A 48 7.39 4.88 -33.58
C LYS A 48 7.57 3.75 -32.58
N PRO A 49 6.85 3.74 -31.44
CA PRO A 49 6.91 2.60 -30.52
C PRO A 49 6.59 1.34 -31.30
N ALA A 50 7.43 0.32 -31.17
CA ALA A 50 7.21 -0.96 -31.81
C ALA A 50 5.76 -1.40 -31.53
N GLU A 51 4.96 -1.55 -32.57
CA GLU A 51 3.60 -2.09 -32.50
C GLU A 51 3.70 -3.52 -31.94
N ALA A 52 3.44 -3.64 -30.62
CA ALA A 52 3.24 -4.94 -30.02
C ALA A 52 2.02 -5.57 -30.72
N VAL A 53 2.23 -6.68 -31.41
CA VAL A 53 1.20 -7.43 -32.13
C VAL A 53 0.11 -7.79 -31.12
N SER A 54 -0.96 -7.00 -31.13
CA SER A 54 -2.16 -7.26 -30.35
C SER A 54 -2.87 -8.45 -30.98
N VAL A 55 -2.67 -9.64 -30.44
CA VAL A 55 -3.57 -10.76 -30.69
C VAL A 55 -4.91 -10.35 -30.08
N SER A 56 -5.92 -10.07 -30.91
CA SER A 56 -7.28 -9.78 -30.41
C SER A 56 -7.77 -11.03 -29.67
N PRO A 57 -7.81 -11.05 -28.34
CA PRO A 57 -8.28 -12.22 -27.63
C PRO A 57 -9.78 -12.35 -27.85
N ASN A 58 -10.27 -13.60 -27.97
CA ASN A 58 -11.69 -13.90 -28.01
C ASN A 58 -12.28 -13.53 -26.63
N PHE A 59 -12.93 -12.37 -26.55
CA PHE A 59 -13.68 -11.98 -25.36
C PHE A 59 -14.95 -12.82 -25.24
N LYS A 60 -15.24 -13.27 -24.02
CA LYS A 60 -16.58 -13.70 -23.64
C LYS A 60 -17.31 -12.49 -23.09
N TYR A 61 -18.55 -12.28 -23.51
CA TYR A 61 -19.33 -11.13 -23.08
C TYR A 61 -20.82 -11.46 -23.03
N GLU A 62 -21.55 -10.63 -22.33
CA GLU A 62 -23.02 -10.62 -22.27
C GLU A 62 -23.53 -9.25 -22.66
N ILE A 63 -24.63 -9.24 -23.39
CA ILE A 63 -25.32 -8.00 -23.78
C ILE A 63 -26.60 -7.87 -22.95
N GLN A 64 -26.74 -6.77 -22.24
CA GLN A 64 -27.95 -6.42 -21.50
C GLN A 64 -28.44 -5.04 -21.95
N GLY A 65 -29.54 -5.01 -22.69
CA GLY A 65 -30.02 -3.78 -23.32
C GLY A 65 -28.99 -3.25 -24.33
N ASP A 66 -28.52 -2.02 -24.10
CA ASP A 66 -27.52 -1.37 -24.96
C ASP A 66 -26.11 -1.41 -24.38
N ALA A 67 -25.86 -2.21 -23.36
CA ALA A 67 -24.58 -2.32 -22.68
C ALA A 67 -23.95 -3.72 -22.83
N VAL A 68 -22.61 -3.76 -22.90
CA VAL A 68 -21.82 -4.99 -22.93
C VAL A 68 -21.04 -5.14 -21.63
N THR A 69 -21.11 -6.33 -21.06
CA THR A 69 -20.25 -6.76 -19.95
C THR A 69 -19.27 -7.82 -20.45
N ILE A 70 -17.96 -7.56 -20.31
CA ILE A 70 -16.94 -8.60 -20.57
C ILE A 70 -17.00 -9.61 -19.41
N THR A 71 -17.25 -10.88 -19.72
CA THR A 71 -17.36 -11.97 -18.73
C THR A 71 -16.18 -12.92 -18.77
N GLY A 72 -15.30 -12.81 -19.76
CA GLY A 72 -14.09 -13.63 -19.83
C GLY A 72 -13.16 -13.28 -20.99
N CYS A 73 -11.96 -13.82 -20.91
CA CYS A 73 -10.91 -13.73 -21.91
C CYS A 73 -10.22 -15.10 -22.06
N ASP A 74 -9.58 -15.34 -23.21
CA ASP A 74 -8.70 -16.49 -23.36
C ASP A 74 -7.58 -16.41 -22.31
N LYS A 75 -7.42 -17.46 -21.51
CA LYS A 75 -6.37 -17.54 -20.47
C LYS A 75 -4.94 -17.59 -21.03
N LYS A 76 -4.80 -17.83 -22.35
CA LYS A 76 -3.53 -17.76 -23.08
C LYS A 76 -3.21 -16.36 -23.59
N ALA A 77 -4.11 -15.38 -23.39
CA ALA A 77 -3.85 -13.99 -23.75
C ALA A 77 -2.57 -13.50 -23.05
N SER A 78 -1.69 -12.86 -23.80
CA SER A 78 -0.37 -12.42 -23.35
C SER A 78 -0.02 -11.02 -23.84
N GLY A 79 0.93 -10.37 -23.19
CA GLY A 79 1.37 -9.03 -23.58
C GLY A 79 0.36 -7.95 -23.26
N ILE A 80 0.17 -6.99 -24.15
CA ILE A 80 -0.72 -5.85 -23.99
C ILE A 80 -2.13 -6.23 -24.45
N LEU A 81 -3.11 -6.11 -23.57
CA LEU A 81 -4.52 -6.30 -23.85
C LEU A 81 -5.22 -4.96 -24.03
N ILE A 82 -5.86 -4.75 -25.18
CA ILE A 82 -6.72 -3.59 -25.43
C ILE A 82 -8.17 -4.07 -25.44
N ILE A 83 -8.95 -3.60 -24.45
CA ILE A 83 -10.38 -3.89 -24.40
C ILE A 83 -11.08 -2.94 -25.38
N PRO A 84 -11.89 -3.44 -26.34
CA PRO A 84 -12.57 -2.59 -27.30
C PRO A 84 -13.65 -1.76 -26.61
N SER A 85 -13.84 -0.52 -27.05
CA SER A 85 -14.90 0.35 -26.51
C SER A 85 -16.31 -0.10 -26.90
N ARG A 86 -16.45 -0.91 -27.97
CA ARG A 86 -17.72 -1.45 -28.47
C ARG A 86 -17.55 -2.89 -28.92
N ILE A 87 -18.60 -3.67 -28.72
CA ILE A 87 -18.79 -5.02 -29.28
C ILE A 87 -20.20 -5.07 -29.86
N GLU A 88 -20.33 -5.54 -31.11
CA GLU A 88 -21.60 -5.55 -31.86
C GLU A 88 -22.31 -4.17 -31.88
N GLY A 89 -21.50 -3.10 -32.00
CA GLY A 89 -21.98 -1.73 -32.02
C GLY A 89 -22.38 -1.15 -30.64
N LYS A 90 -22.46 -1.98 -29.59
CA LYS A 90 -22.84 -1.56 -28.25
C LYS A 90 -21.63 -1.24 -27.38
N PRO A 91 -21.67 -0.24 -26.49
CA PRO A 91 -20.56 0.13 -25.64
C PRO A 91 -20.24 -0.96 -24.60
N VAL A 92 -18.94 -1.20 -24.39
CA VAL A 92 -18.45 -2.03 -23.28
C VAL A 92 -18.45 -1.16 -22.03
N THR A 93 -19.38 -1.43 -21.11
CA THR A 93 -19.58 -0.60 -19.90
C THR A 93 -19.10 -1.27 -18.63
N ASN A 94 -18.93 -2.60 -18.65
CA ASN A 94 -18.55 -3.34 -17.44
C ASN A 94 -17.49 -4.40 -17.74
N ILE A 95 -16.57 -4.54 -16.78
CA ILE A 95 -15.72 -5.71 -16.67
C ILE A 95 -16.31 -6.60 -15.58
N GLY A 96 -16.82 -7.77 -15.97
CA GLY A 96 -17.57 -8.65 -15.10
C GLY A 96 -16.70 -9.38 -14.06
N LYS A 97 -17.37 -10.14 -13.18
CA LYS A 97 -16.72 -10.97 -12.16
C LYS A 97 -15.72 -11.92 -12.82
N SER A 98 -14.47 -11.93 -12.33
CA SER A 98 -13.39 -12.83 -12.73
C SER A 98 -13.06 -12.83 -14.24
N ALA A 99 -13.45 -11.79 -15.00
CA ALA A 99 -13.34 -11.73 -16.46
C ALA A 99 -11.92 -12.03 -16.97
N PHE A 100 -10.90 -11.47 -16.33
CA PHE A 100 -9.49 -11.68 -16.64
C PHE A 100 -8.73 -12.46 -15.57
N SER A 101 -9.44 -13.01 -14.56
CA SER A 101 -8.79 -13.75 -13.49
C SER A 101 -7.88 -14.86 -14.05
N ARG A 102 -6.63 -14.95 -13.51
CA ARG A 102 -5.61 -15.93 -13.92
C ARG A 102 -5.16 -15.80 -15.38
N CYS A 103 -5.26 -14.63 -15.99
CA CYS A 103 -4.57 -14.33 -17.24
C CYS A 103 -3.10 -14.01 -16.93
N TYR A 104 -2.32 -15.08 -16.64
CA TYR A 104 -0.97 -14.99 -16.07
C TYR A 104 0.04 -14.26 -16.94
N SER A 105 -0.17 -14.22 -18.27
CA SER A 105 0.80 -13.69 -19.23
C SER A 105 0.45 -12.29 -19.75
N LEU A 106 -0.62 -11.67 -19.24
CA LEU A 106 -0.93 -10.27 -19.56
C LEU A 106 0.04 -9.35 -18.82
N THR A 107 0.69 -8.45 -19.54
CA THR A 107 1.66 -7.50 -18.98
C THR A 107 1.09 -6.10 -18.80
N SER A 108 0.13 -5.69 -19.63
CA SER A 108 -0.57 -4.41 -19.55
C SER A 108 -2.01 -4.54 -20.05
N ILE A 109 -2.91 -3.73 -19.49
CA ILE A 109 -4.32 -3.71 -19.88
C ILE A 109 -4.75 -2.26 -20.07
N ARG A 110 -5.39 -1.98 -21.22
CA ARG A 110 -6.04 -0.69 -21.51
C ARG A 110 -7.55 -0.87 -21.46
N ILE A 111 -8.17 -0.19 -20.51
CA ILE A 111 -9.63 -0.16 -20.30
C ILE A 111 -10.17 1.07 -21.02
N PRO A 112 -11.21 0.95 -21.86
CA PRO A 112 -11.77 2.10 -22.58
C PRO A 112 -12.63 2.98 -21.67
N ASP A 113 -12.76 4.25 -22.04
CA ASP A 113 -13.52 5.28 -21.29
C ASP A 113 -15.04 5.00 -21.19
N SER A 114 -15.54 4.01 -21.90
CA SER A 114 -16.93 3.57 -21.76
C SER A 114 -17.18 2.69 -20.55
N VAL A 115 -16.11 2.15 -19.89
CA VAL A 115 -16.23 1.26 -18.74
C VAL A 115 -16.50 2.06 -17.47
N THR A 116 -17.52 1.68 -16.73
CA THR A 116 -17.95 2.33 -15.50
C THR A 116 -17.71 1.47 -14.26
N SER A 117 -17.53 0.15 -14.43
CA SER A 117 -17.28 -0.75 -13.30
C SER A 117 -16.29 -1.86 -13.59
N ILE A 118 -15.49 -2.18 -12.58
CA ILE A 118 -14.57 -3.33 -12.53
C ILE A 118 -15.11 -4.30 -11.47
N GLY A 119 -15.50 -5.50 -11.90
CA GLY A 119 -16.17 -6.49 -11.05
C GLY A 119 -15.27 -7.19 -10.04
N LYS A 120 -15.89 -7.96 -9.15
CA LYS A 120 -15.20 -8.83 -8.19
C LYS A 120 -14.18 -9.73 -8.90
N GLU A 121 -12.93 -9.78 -8.39
CA GLU A 121 -11.86 -10.65 -8.91
C GLU A 121 -11.52 -10.43 -10.39
N ALA A 122 -11.92 -9.31 -11.01
CA ALA A 122 -11.83 -9.10 -12.45
C ALA A 122 -10.44 -9.37 -13.03
N PHE A 123 -9.38 -8.98 -12.35
CA PHE A 123 -7.98 -9.17 -12.72
C PHE A 123 -7.20 -10.00 -11.69
N SER A 124 -7.89 -10.75 -10.83
CA SER A 124 -7.23 -11.54 -9.79
C SER A 124 -6.23 -12.55 -10.40
N ALA A 125 -5.03 -12.62 -9.81
CA ALA A 125 -3.93 -13.48 -10.24
C ALA A 125 -3.45 -13.23 -11.70
N CYS A 126 -3.54 -12.00 -12.20
CA CYS A 126 -2.80 -11.57 -13.38
C CYS A 126 -1.33 -11.31 -12.98
N THR A 127 -0.57 -12.38 -12.79
CA THR A 127 0.74 -12.31 -12.09
C THR A 127 1.80 -11.52 -12.82
N SER A 128 1.76 -11.46 -14.17
CA SER A 128 2.72 -10.68 -14.97
C SER A 128 2.24 -9.25 -15.27
N LEU A 129 1.07 -8.83 -14.74
CA LEU A 129 0.54 -7.49 -14.98
C LEU A 129 1.43 -6.46 -14.27
N THR A 130 2.15 -5.65 -15.04
CA THR A 130 3.05 -4.61 -14.52
C THR A 130 2.37 -3.25 -14.42
N SER A 131 1.39 -2.99 -15.30
CA SER A 131 0.65 -1.74 -15.36
C SER A 131 -0.78 -1.93 -15.84
N ILE A 132 -1.68 -1.06 -15.37
CA ILE A 132 -3.05 -0.96 -15.84
C ILE A 132 -3.49 0.50 -15.82
N SER A 133 -4.14 0.94 -16.90
CA SER A 133 -4.77 2.26 -16.97
C SER A 133 -6.26 2.11 -16.70
N ILE A 134 -6.73 2.70 -15.63
CA ILE A 134 -8.15 2.77 -15.26
C ILE A 134 -8.66 4.15 -15.65
N PRO A 135 -9.68 4.27 -16.49
CA PRO A 135 -10.22 5.57 -16.91
C PRO A 135 -11.08 6.23 -15.81
N ASP A 136 -11.23 7.56 -15.88
CA ASP A 136 -12.03 8.35 -14.93
C ASP A 136 -13.52 7.99 -14.91
N SER A 137 -14.01 7.35 -15.97
CA SER A 137 -15.38 6.82 -16.05
C SER A 137 -15.67 5.69 -15.06
N VAL A 138 -14.63 5.01 -14.55
CA VAL A 138 -14.80 3.91 -13.59
C VAL A 138 -15.17 4.47 -12.22
N THR A 139 -16.34 4.06 -11.72
CA THR A 139 -16.88 4.48 -10.42
C THR A 139 -16.66 3.43 -9.32
N SER A 140 -16.48 2.16 -9.71
CA SER A 140 -16.33 1.07 -8.73
C SER A 140 -15.27 0.04 -9.12
N ILE A 141 -14.48 -0.37 -8.13
CA ILE A 141 -13.50 -1.45 -8.17
C ILE A 141 -13.95 -2.53 -7.19
N GLY A 142 -14.20 -3.75 -7.67
CA GLY A 142 -14.77 -4.83 -6.89
C GLY A 142 -13.82 -5.46 -5.88
N LYS A 143 -14.37 -6.26 -4.96
CA LYS A 143 -13.61 -7.08 -4.00
C LYS A 143 -12.61 -7.98 -4.73
N HIS A 144 -11.34 -8.02 -4.25
CA HIS A 144 -10.24 -8.79 -4.86
C HIS A 144 -9.94 -8.45 -6.33
N ALA A 145 -10.34 -7.29 -6.85
CA ALA A 145 -10.25 -6.99 -8.28
C ALA A 145 -8.83 -7.17 -8.86
N PHE A 146 -7.80 -6.80 -8.13
CA PHE A 146 -6.38 -6.93 -8.49
C PHE A 146 -5.60 -7.85 -7.55
N SER A 147 -6.29 -8.69 -6.77
CA SER A 147 -5.61 -9.57 -5.82
C SER A 147 -4.60 -10.48 -6.54
N SER A 148 -3.39 -10.62 -5.97
CA SER A 148 -2.31 -11.45 -6.51
C SER A 148 -1.78 -11.01 -7.89
N CYS A 149 -1.92 -9.74 -8.26
CA CYS A 149 -1.18 -9.14 -9.38
C CYS A 149 0.27 -8.88 -8.92
N SER A 150 1.08 -9.94 -8.89
CA SER A 150 2.38 -9.93 -8.19
C SER A 150 3.41 -8.99 -8.80
N ASP A 151 3.36 -8.74 -10.10
CA ASP A 151 4.30 -7.85 -10.80
C ASP A 151 3.81 -6.40 -10.91
N LEU A 152 2.58 -6.10 -10.44
CA LEU A 152 2.04 -4.74 -10.44
C LEU A 152 2.87 -3.84 -9.52
N THR A 153 3.48 -2.79 -10.09
CA THR A 153 4.39 -1.90 -9.35
C THR A 153 3.72 -0.64 -8.84
N SER A 154 2.74 -0.13 -9.57
CA SER A 154 1.93 1.04 -9.18
C SER A 154 0.54 0.93 -9.79
N ILE A 155 -0.41 1.64 -9.17
CA ILE A 155 -1.76 1.80 -9.70
C ILE A 155 -2.27 3.18 -9.32
N THR A 156 -2.97 3.82 -10.26
CA THR A 156 -3.66 5.09 -10.01
C THR A 156 -5.15 4.84 -9.87
N ILE A 157 -5.72 5.32 -8.78
CA ILE A 157 -7.17 5.36 -8.53
C ILE A 157 -7.70 6.67 -9.13
N PRO A 158 -8.47 6.61 -10.23
CA PRO A 158 -8.92 7.81 -10.92
C PRO A 158 -9.95 8.62 -10.11
N ASP A 159 -10.23 9.84 -10.57
CA ASP A 159 -11.14 10.77 -9.91
C ASP A 159 -12.58 10.24 -9.80
N GLY A 160 -13.03 9.44 -10.77
CA GLY A 160 -14.37 8.85 -10.79
C GLY A 160 -14.63 7.76 -9.76
N VAL A 161 -13.58 7.12 -9.21
CA VAL A 161 -13.76 5.96 -8.32
C VAL A 161 -14.29 6.40 -6.96
N THR A 162 -15.48 5.91 -6.61
CA THR A 162 -16.17 6.16 -5.34
C THR A 162 -16.26 4.94 -4.44
N SER A 163 -15.96 3.74 -4.98
CA SER A 163 -16.01 2.49 -4.23
C SER A 163 -14.86 1.56 -4.60
N ILE A 164 -14.12 1.09 -3.58
CA ILE A 164 -13.08 0.07 -3.69
C ILE A 164 -13.45 -1.07 -2.74
N GLY A 165 -13.59 -2.27 -3.29
CA GLY A 165 -13.93 -3.46 -2.52
C GLY A 165 -12.78 -3.95 -1.66
N GLU A 166 -13.11 -4.68 -0.60
CA GLU A 166 -12.14 -5.27 0.31
C GLU A 166 -11.09 -6.10 -0.43
N ARG A 167 -9.85 -6.05 0.05
CA ARG A 167 -8.75 -6.87 -0.45
C ARG A 167 -8.46 -6.67 -1.94
N ALA A 168 -8.85 -5.52 -2.51
CA ALA A 168 -8.68 -5.23 -3.94
C ALA A 168 -7.24 -5.41 -4.42
N PHE A 169 -6.26 -5.09 -3.58
CA PHE A 169 -4.82 -5.13 -3.89
C PHE A 169 -4.03 -6.17 -3.08
N ASN A 170 -4.70 -7.08 -2.37
CA ASN A 170 -4.01 -8.09 -1.56
C ASN A 170 -3.13 -8.98 -2.45
N GLY A 171 -1.90 -9.29 -1.98
CA GLY A 171 -0.99 -10.15 -2.73
C GLY A 171 -0.25 -9.47 -3.90
N CYS A 172 -0.42 -8.17 -4.11
CA CYS A 172 0.40 -7.38 -5.05
C CYS A 172 1.79 -7.15 -4.44
N ILE A 173 2.66 -8.16 -4.51
CA ILE A 173 3.93 -8.20 -3.74
C ILE A 173 4.95 -7.16 -4.17
N ARG A 174 4.84 -6.61 -5.38
CA ARG A 174 5.71 -5.58 -5.94
C ARG A 174 5.08 -4.19 -5.94
N LEU A 175 3.87 -4.03 -5.43
CA LEU A 175 3.17 -2.75 -5.42
C LEU A 175 3.90 -1.77 -4.49
N LEU A 176 4.48 -0.72 -5.07
CA LEU A 176 5.26 0.30 -4.35
C LEU A 176 4.39 1.47 -3.90
N ALA A 177 3.38 1.81 -4.70
CA ALA A 177 2.49 2.94 -4.45
C ALA A 177 1.09 2.69 -5.05
N ILE A 178 0.09 3.23 -4.36
CA ILE A 178 -1.27 3.45 -4.85
C ILE A 178 -1.46 4.97 -4.88
N GLU A 179 -1.52 5.53 -6.08
CA GLU A 179 -1.74 6.96 -6.29
C GLU A 179 -3.23 7.24 -6.43
N VAL A 180 -3.68 8.41 -6.02
CA VAL A 180 -5.09 8.81 -6.14
C VAL A 180 -5.18 10.12 -6.90
N GLY A 181 -6.07 10.18 -7.89
CA GLY A 181 -6.33 11.38 -8.67
C GLY A 181 -6.66 12.59 -7.78
N ALA A 182 -6.16 13.76 -8.13
CA ALA A 182 -6.30 14.96 -7.30
C ALA A 182 -7.76 15.40 -7.10
N GLY A 183 -8.62 15.12 -8.09
CA GLY A 183 -10.06 15.39 -8.05
C GLY A 183 -10.89 14.30 -7.37
N ASN A 184 -10.31 13.17 -6.94
CA ASN A 184 -11.07 12.11 -6.30
C ASN A 184 -11.70 12.59 -4.99
N ILE A 185 -13.02 12.37 -4.85
CA ILE A 185 -13.82 12.85 -3.71
C ILE A 185 -13.95 11.83 -2.57
N SER A 186 -13.58 10.57 -2.81
CA SER A 186 -13.79 9.45 -1.89
C SER A 186 -12.51 8.95 -1.24
N TYR A 187 -11.38 9.07 -1.96
CA TYR A 187 -10.08 8.54 -1.57
C TYR A 187 -9.00 9.60 -1.63
N ALA A 188 -7.91 9.33 -0.94
CA ALA A 188 -6.66 10.08 -0.99
C ALA A 188 -5.50 9.11 -0.76
N ASP A 189 -4.32 9.49 -1.20
CA ASP A 189 -3.09 8.85 -0.77
C ASP A 189 -2.22 9.78 0.07
N ALA A 190 -1.28 9.18 0.76
CA ALA A 190 -0.17 9.85 1.39
C ALA A 190 1.06 8.95 1.20
N ASP A 191 2.05 9.46 0.48
CA ASP A 191 3.26 8.69 0.17
C ASP A 191 2.93 7.30 -0.42
N GLY A 192 1.94 7.25 -1.33
CA GLY A 192 1.50 6.03 -2.00
C GLY A 192 0.71 5.04 -1.15
N VAL A 193 0.36 5.36 0.08
CA VAL A 193 -0.53 4.58 0.95
C VAL A 193 -1.96 5.05 0.76
N LEU A 194 -2.89 4.12 0.57
CA LEU A 194 -4.30 4.43 0.29
C LEU A 194 -5.11 4.67 1.57
N PHE A 195 -5.85 5.76 1.57
CA PHE A 195 -6.78 6.17 2.63
C PHE A 195 -8.16 6.53 2.06
N ASN A 196 -9.16 6.64 2.93
CA ASN A 196 -10.36 7.40 2.60
C ASN A 196 -10.01 8.90 2.44
N LYS A 197 -10.88 9.69 1.81
CA LYS A 197 -10.62 11.13 1.52
C LYS A 197 -10.23 11.95 2.75
N LYS A 198 -10.85 11.67 3.91
CA LYS A 198 -10.57 12.37 5.18
C LYS A 198 -9.29 11.88 5.87
N LYS A 199 -8.63 10.87 5.34
CA LYS A 199 -7.47 10.16 5.94
C LYS A 199 -7.73 9.63 7.35
N THR A 200 -9.00 9.35 7.68
CA THR A 200 -9.38 8.75 8.97
C THR A 200 -9.37 7.21 8.93
N LEU A 201 -9.35 6.62 7.74
CA LEU A 201 -9.25 5.18 7.53
C LEU A 201 -8.05 4.88 6.64
N LEU A 202 -7.08 4.13 7.15
CA LEU A 202 -6.00 3.55 6.36
C LEU A 202 -6.52 2.28 5.69
N ILE A 203 -6.61 2.28 4.35
CA ILE A 203 -7.24 1.18 3.59
C ILE A 203 -6.19 0.15 3.15
N THR A 204 -5.07 0.59 2.58
CA THR A 204 -4.04 -0.33 2.08
C THR A 204 -2.66 0.31 2.12
N TYR A 205 -1.74 -0.32 2.81
CA TYR A 205 -0.30 -0.09 2.70
C TYR A 205 0.26 -1.00 1.59
N PRO A 206 0.90 -0.45 0.54
CA PRO A 206 1.43 -1.25 -0.56
C PRO A 206 2.50 -2.24 -0.10
N ARG A 207 2.31 -3.52 -0.39
CA ARG A 207 3.15 -4.60 0.13
C ARG A 207 4.62 -4.52 -0.31
N GLY A 208 4.87 -4.00 -1.51
CA GLY A 208 6.22 -3.81 -2.08
C GLY A 208 6.88 -2.49 -1.68
N LYS A 209 6.19 -1.61 -0.94
CA LYS A 209 6.72 -0.32 -0.51
C LYS A 209 8.00 -0.49 0.27
N LYS A 210 9.01 0.31 -0.07
CA LYS A 210 10.34 0.26 0.55
C LYS A 210 10.32 0.88 1.95
N GLY A 211 11.19 0.38 2.80
CA GLY A 211 11.31 0.82 4.18
C GLY A 211 11.00 -0.32 5.16
N THR A 212 11.51 -0.17 6.37
CA THR A 212 11.31 -1.15 7.45
C THR A 212 10.47 -0.60 8.59
N ASN A 213 10.23 0.70 8.59
CA ASN A 213 9.46 1.39 9.62
C ASN A 213 8.35 2.21 8.96
N TYR A 214 7.21 2.30 9.62
CA TYR A 214 6.12 3.14 9.18
C TYR A 214 5.39 3.74 10.38
N ASP A 215 5.33 5.07 10.38
CA ASP A 215 4.53 5.82 11.35
C ASP A 215 3.20 6.17 10.68
N ILE A 216 2.11 5.63 11.24
CA ILE A 216 0.76 5.91 10.76
C ILE A 216 0.44 7.37 11.04
N PRO A 217 0.03 8.16 10.02
CA PRO A 217 -0.19 9.59 10.18
C PRO A 217 -1.24 9.91 11.25
N ASP A 218 -1.06 11.07 11.88
CA ASP A 218 -2.06 11.64 12.76
C ASP A 218 -3.40 11.84 12.03
N GLY A 219 -4.50 11.69 12.81
CA GLY A 219 -5.85 11.77 12.27
C GLY A 219 -6.41 10.45 11.73
N VAL A 220 -5.60 9.38 11.61
CA VAL A 220 -6.12 8.04 11.35
C VAL A 220 -6.85 7.52 12.57
N ILE A 221 -8.12 7.18 12.40
CA ILE A 221 -9.00 6.64 13.45
C ILE A 221 -9.06 5.11 13.37
N THR A 222 -8.98 4.56 12.15
CA THR A 222 -9.14 3.12 11.93
C THR A 222 -8.04 2.59 11.02
N ILE A 223 -7.38 1.51 11.43
CA ILE A 223 -6.58 0.68 10.57
C ILE A 223 -7.54 -0.32 9.90
N GLY A 224 -7.65 -0.26 8.58
CA GLY A 224 -8.65 -1.03 7.82
C GLY A 224 -8.41 -2.54 7.84
N VAL A 225 -9.42 -3.28 7.39
CA VAL A 225 -9.34 -4.73 7.16
C VAL A 225 -8.21 -5.01 6.18
N THR A 226 -7.29 -5.92 6.53
CA THR A 226 -6.11 -6.30 5.73
C THR A 226 -5.18 -5.16 5.32
N ALA A 227 -5.20 -4.03 6.05
CA ALA A 227 -4.49 -2.81 5.65
C ALA A 227 -2.97 -3.00 5.45
N PHE A 228 -2.33 -3.87 6.23
CA PHE A 228 -0.91 -4.24 6.14
C PHE A 228 -0.73 -5.74 5.83
N TYR A 229 -1.69 -6.36 5.15
CA TYR A 229 -1.66 -7.80 4.86
C TYR A 229 -0.35 -8.22 4.17
N GLU A 230 0.41 -9.14 4.82
CA GLU A 230 1.71 -9.65 4.35
C GLU A 230 2.78 -8.57 4.07
N CYS A 231 2.76 -7.44 4.76
CA CYS A 231 3.81 -6.42 4.67
C CYS A 231 5.11 -6.91 5.35
N ARG A 232 5.77 -7.88 4.69
CA ARG A 232 6.92 -8.63 5.23
C ARG A 232 8.21 -7.81 5.34
N SER A 233 8.28 -6.60 4.81
CA SER A 233 9.43 -5.69 4.94
C SER A 233 9.40 -4.88 6.23
N LEU A 234 8.22 -4.63 6.80
CA LEU A 234 8.06 -3.79 7.97
C LEU A 234 8.53 -4.49 9.23
N ARG A 235 9.40 -3.81 9.99
CA ARG A 235 9.94 -4.24 11.28
C ARG A 235 9.33 -3.48 12.45
N SER A 236 8.98 -2.23 12.22
CA SER A 236 8.38 -1.37 13.23
C SER A 236 7.19 -0.58 12.67
N ILE A 237 6.11 -0.51 13.42
CA ILE A 237 4.94 0.30 13.11
C ILE A 237 4.56 1.08 14.36
N THR A 238 4.36 2.41 14.19
CA THR A 238 3.80 3.27 15.22
C THR A 238 2.37 3.63 14.81
N ILE A 239 1.41 3.29 15.65
CA ILE A 239 0.01 3.70 15.48
C ILE A 239 -0.18 5.03 16.20
N SER A 240 -0.77 6.02 15.52
CA SER A 240 -1.01 7.35 16.09
C SER A 240 -2.04 7.33 17.24
N ASP A 241 -1.90 8.25 18.18
CA ASP A 241 -2.70 8.30 19.41
C ASP A 241 -4.21 8.53 19.20
N GLY A 242 -4.63 8.95 18.01
CA GLY A 242 -6.05 9.12 17.67
C GLY A 242 -6.76 7.86 17.16
N ALA A 243 -6.01 6.77 16.90
CA ALA A 243 -6.59 5.55 16.39
C ALA A 243 -7.39 4.82 17.47
N THR A 244 -8.56 4.28 17.09
CA THR A 244 -9.46 3.58 18.03
C THR A 244 -9.68 2.12 17.66
N ALA A 245 -9.39 1.72 16.40
CA ALA A 245 -9.66 0.37 15.95
C ALA A 245 -8.58 -0.19 15.03
N ILE A 246 -8.26 -1.46 15.20
CA ILE A 246 -7.45 -2.29 14.32
C ILE A 246 -8.40 -3.31 13.68
N GLY A 247 -8.47 -3.34 12.35
CA GLY A 247 -9.38 -4.20 11.58
C GLY A 247 -8.98 -5.67 11.56
N GLU A 248 -9.89 -6.50 11.02
CA GLU A 248 -9.66 -7.92 10.77
C GLU A 248 -8.44 -8.11 9.86
N GLU A 249 -7.55 -9.07 10.22
CA GLU A 249 -6.32 -9.39 9.47
C GLU A 249 -5.42 -8.17 9.15
N ALA A 250 -5.54 -7.06 9.89
CA ALA A 250 -4.86 -5.81 9.55
C ALA A 250 -3.35 -5.98 9.40
N PHE A 251 -2.70 -6.77 10.22
CA PHE A 251 -1.26 -7.07 10.20
C PHE A 251 -0.98 -8.56 9.93
N HIS A 252 -1.93 -9.27 9.29
CA HIS A 252 -1.76 -10.69 8.97
C HIS A 252 -0.44 -10.94 8.22
N ALA A 253 0.36 -11.89 8.71
CA ALA A 253 1.63 -12.32 8.15
C ALA A 253 2.67 -11.19 7.91
N CYS A 254 2.66 -10.16 8.75
CA CYS A 254 3.76 -9.21 8.87
C CYS A 254 4.96 -9.91 9.56
N SER A 255 5.56 -10.88 8.86
CA SER A 255 6.49 -11.83 9.45
C SER A 255 7.80 -11.23 9.96
N SER A 256 8.20 -10.04 9.51
CA SER A 256 9.38 -9.31 9.99
C SER A 256 9.06 -8.29 11.10
N LEU A 257 7.78 -8.12 11.46
CA LEU A 257 7.37 -7.15 12.48
C LEU A 257 7.91 -7.58 13.84
N THR A 258 8.84 -6.81 14.37
CA THR A 258 9.46 -7.04 15.69
C THR A 258 8.91 -6.12 16.75
N ASN A 259 8.41 -4.94 16.35
CA ASN A 259 7.86 -3.92 17.25
C ASN A 259 6.62 -3.26 16.66
N ILE A 260 5.60 -3.10 17.48
CA ILE A 260 4.42 -2.30 17.18
C ILE A 260 4.00 -1.54 18.44
N THR A 261 3.83 -0.22 18.30
CA THR A 261 3.30 0.62 19.36
C THR A 261 1.80 0.79 19.16
N ILE A 262 1.00 0.30 20.10
CA ILE A 262 -0.45 0.42 20.12
C ILE A 262 -0.80 1.49 21.16
N PRO A 263 -1.44 2.60 20.77
CA PRO A 263 -1.79 3.67 21.70
C PRO A 263 -2.97 3.29 22.60
N ASP A 264 -3.08 3.96 23.75
CA ASP A 264 -4.14 3.73 24.74
C ASP A 264 -5.56 4.02 24.21
N SER A 265 -5.66 4.76 23.12
CA SER A 265 -6.93 5.05 22.42
C SER A 265 -7.55 3.84 21.70
N ILE A 266 -6.78 2.77 21.44
CA ILE A 266 -7.31 1.56 20.81
C ILE A 266 -8.26 0.83 21.77
N THR A 267 -9.51 0.65 21.30
CA THR A 267 -10.56 -0.06 22.03
C THR A 267 -10.92 -1.41 21.39
N SER A 268 -10.51 -1.65 20.13
CA SER A 268 -10.84 -2.89 19.43
C SER A 268 -9.70 -3.39 18.54
N ILE A 269 -9.50 -4.71 18.58
CA ILE A 269 -8.58 -5.45 17.72
C ILE A 269 -9.39 -6.54 17.03
N GLY A 270 -9.40 -6.55 15.69
CA GLY A 270 -10.19 -7.47 14.87
C GLY A 270 -9.69 -8.91 14.90
N ASP A 271 -10.49 -9.83 14.38
CA ASP A 271 -10.12 -11.23 14.24
C ASP A 271 -8.84 -11.36 13.40
N TYR A 272 -7.94 -12.26 13.80
CA TYR A 272 -6.69 -12.57 13.07
C TYR A 272 -5.74 -11.38 12.84
N ALA A 273 -5.88 -10.29 13.60
CA ALA A 273 -5.18 -9.04 13.34
C ALA A 273 -3.66 -9.19 13.24
N PHE A 274 -3.03 -10.02 14.06
CA PHE A 274 -1.58 -10.27 14.09
C PHE A 274 -1.20 -11.72 13.77
N VAL A 275 -2.11 -12.50 13.20
CA VAL A 275 -1.80 -13.91 12.89
C VAL A 275 -0.55 -14.01 11.99
N HIS A 276 0.34 -14.98 12.27
CA HIS A 276 1.61 -15.17 11.56
C HIS A 276 2.61 -13.99 11.64
N CYS A 277 2.51 -13.12 12.65
CA CYS A 277 3.57 -12.14 12.97
C CYS A 277 4.74 -12.85 13.67
N THR A 278 5.47 -13.69 12.92
CA THR A 278 6.42 -14.67 13.48
C THR A 278 7.66 -14.08 14.15
N SER A 279 7.99 -12.80 13.90
CA SER A 279 9.12 -12.11 14.55
C SER A 279 8.70 -11.23 15.74
N LEU A 280 7.39 -11.09 16.00
CA LEU A 280 6.91 -10.28 17.10
C LEU A 280 7.20 -10.97 18.43
N SER A 281 8.08 -10.38 19.24
CA SER A 281 8.55 -11.00 20.50
C SER A 281 7.76 -10.54 21.72
N SER A 282 7.24 -9.33 21.67
CA SER A 282 6.37 -8.79 22.72
C SER A 282 5.37 -7.78 22.15
N ILE A 283 4.23 -7.65 22.82
CA ILE A 283 3.20 -6.67 22.50
C ILE A 283 2.48 -6.25 23.77
N ALA A 284 2.19 -4.93 23.90
CA ALA A 284 1.35 -4.39 24.96
C ALA A 284 -0.06 -4.10 24.41
N ILE A 285 -1.07 -4.57 25.13
CA ILE A 285 -2.48 -4.40 24.82
C ILE A 285 -3.04 -3.31 25.73
N PRO A 286 -3.61 -2.23 25.16
CA PRO A 286 -4.18 -1.12 25.93
C PRO A 286 -5.31 -1.56 26.87
N ALA A 287 -5.47 -0.80 27.96
CA ALA A 287 -6.49 -1.09 28.97
C ALA A 287 -7.94 -1.04 28.45
N ALA A 288 -8.18 -0.30 27.39
CA ALA A 288 -9.50 -0.16 26.77
C ALA A 288 -9.91 -1.35 25.87
N VAL A 289 -9.00 -2.32 25.66
CA VAL A 289 -9.31 -3.53 24.88
C VAL A 289 -9.91 -4.59 25.80
N GLU A 290 -11.22 -4.73 25.78
CA GLU A 290 -11.97 -5.64 26.66
C GLU A 290 -12.10 -7.06 26.13
N VAL A 291 -11.82 -7.29 24.84
CA VAL A 291 -12.00 -8.58 24.17
C VAL A 291 -10.82 -8.88 23.27
N ILE A 292 -10.19 -10.05 23.45
CA ILE A 292 -9.28 -10.63 22.47
C ILE A 292 -10.07 -11.56 21.57
N ARG A 293 -10.16 -11.18 20.29
CA ARG A 293 -10.97 -11.87 19.29
C ARG A 293 -10.26 -13.11 18.74
N ASN A 294 -10.93 -13.78 17.78
CA ASN A 294 -10.46 -15.04 17.20
C ASN A 294 -9.06 -14.92 16.58
N GLY A 295 -8.13 -15.77 16.99
CA GLY A 295 -6.83 -15.94 16.38
C GLY A 295 -5.94 -14.72 16.31
N VAL A 296 -6.19 -13.69 17.14
CA VAL A 296 -5.46 -12.41 17.06
C VAL A 296 -3.94 -12.60 16.99
N PHE A 297 -3.40 -13.53 17.79
CA PHE A 297 -1.96 -13.81 17.85
C PHE A 297 -1.61 -15.23 17.42
N ASP A 298 -2.47 -15.91 16.67
CA ASP A 298 -2.18 -17.27 16.23
C ASP A 298 -0.90 -17.33 15.39
N ASN A 299 -0.07 -18.34 15.65
CA ASN A 299 1.19 -18.55 14.95
C ASN A 299 2.20 -17.39 15.09
N CYS A 300 2.09 -16.55 16.13
CA CYS A 300 3.15 -15.59 16.51
C CYS A 300 4.26 -16.35 17.26
N THR A 301 5.06 -17.16 16.55
CA THR A 301 5.96 -18.16 17.14
C THR A 301 7.10 -17.59 17.99
N SER A 302 7.44 -16.31 17.81
CA SER A 302 8.44 -15.62 18.66
C SER A 302 7.83 -14.87 19.83
N LEU A 303 6.49 -14.82 19.95
CA LEU A 303 5.84 -14.04 21.00
C LEU A 303 6.05 -14.72 22.36
N THR A 304 6.88 -14.12 23.19
CA THR A 304 7.20 -14.60 24.54
C THR A 304 6.52 -13.76 25.63
N LYS A 305 6.13 -12.52 25.32
CA LYS A 305 5.51 -11.60 26.26
C LYS A 305 4.26 -10.98 25.67
N LEU A 306 3.11 -11.21 26.29
CA LEU A 306 1.85 -10.54 26.00
C LEU A 306 1.44 -9.74 27.24
N ILE A 307 1.48 -8.41 27.12
CA ILE A 307 1.34 -7.49 28.24
C ILE A 307 -0.04 -6.83 28.17
N PHE A 308 -0.83 -6.98 29.21
CA PHE A 308 -2.14 -6.32 29.33
C PHE A 308 -2.03 -5.15 30.32
N LEU A 309 -2.42 -3.96 29.88
CA LEU A 309 -2.36 -2.74 30.69
C LEU A 309 -3.64 -2.53 31.51
N GLY A 310 -4.71 -3.25 31.21
CA GLY A 310 -6.03 -3.21 31.85
C GLY A 310 -6.45 -4.46 32.57
N ASP A 311 -7.74 -4.55 32.84
CA ASP A 311 -8.40 -5.73 33.39
C ASP A 311 -8.31 -6.93 32.43
N ALA A 312 -8.58 -8.14 32.93
CA ALA A 312 -8.52 -9.34 32.12
C ALA A 312 -9.56 -9.27 30.97
N PRO A 313 -9.13 -9.28 29.71
CA PRO A 313 -10.07 -9.26 28.61
C PRO A 313 -10.76 -10.61 28.45
N GLU A 314 -11.97 -10.61 27.86
CA GLU A 314 -12.60 -11.83 27.38
C GLU A 314 -11.74 -12.48 26.30
N ASP A 315 -11.37 -13.77 26.51
CA ASP A 315 -10.65 -14.55 25.50
C ASP A 315 -11.63 -15.44 24.73
N ARG A 316 -11.80 -15.16 23.43
CA ARG A 316 -12.75 -15.92 22.59
C ARG A 316 -12.17 -17.16 21.96
N THR A 317 -10.83 -17.30 21.84
CA THR A 317 -10.31 -18.43 21.05
C THR A 317 -8.89 -18.87 21.31
N GLY A 318 -8.30 -18.51 22.41
CA GLY A 318 -6.98 -19.02 22.70
C GLY A 318 -5.87 -18.62 21.70
N LEU A 319 -4.67 -19.00 22.07
CA LEU A 319 -3.45 -18.70 21.32
C LEU A 319 -2.95 -19.99 20.65
N ILE A 320 -3.21 -20.17 19.35
CA ILE A 320 -2.77 -21.37 18.61
C ILE A 320 -1.30 -21.21 18.19
N ASN A 321 -0.46 -22.21 18.52
CA ASN A 321 0.99 -22.20 18.24
C ASN A 321 1.72 -20.96 18.76
N THR A 322 1.19 -20.34 19.84
CA THR A 322 1.76 -19.15 20.47
C THR A 322 1.74 -19.39 21.98
N PHE A 323 2.89 -19.19 22.62
CA PHE A 323 3.10 -19.62 24.03
C PHE A 323 3.73 -18.51 24.88
N PRO A 324 3.14 -17.29 24.94
CA PRO A 324 3.71 -16.20 25.75
C PRO A 324 3.45 -16.44 27.24
N THR A 325 4.30 -15.83 28.06
CA THR A 325 3.89 -15.46 29.42
C THR A 325 3.02 -14.22 29.34
N ILE A 326 1.93 -14.23 30.08
CA ILE A 326 1.01 -13.09 30.17
C ILE A 326 1.47 -12.19 31.31
N TYR A 327 1.64 -10.91 31.01
CA TYR A 327 2.00 -9.93 32.03
C TYR A 327 0.81 -8.99 32.24
N ARG A 328 0.54 -8.65 33.48
CA ARG A 328 -0.53 -7.74 33.85
C ARG A 328 -0.09 -6.66 34.83
N ASN A 329 -0.81 -5.56 34.83
CA ASN A 329 -0.64 -4.52 35.86
C ASN A 329 -1.10 -5.08 37.22
N PRO A 330 -0.37 -4.83 38.33
CA PRO A 330 -0.76 -5.28 39.67
C PRO A 330 -2.16 -4.88 40.10
N GLU A 331 -2.63 -3.69 39.68
CA GLU A 331 -3.94 -3.15 40.06
C GLU A 331 -5.11 -3.64 39.20
N SER A 332 -4.83 -4.34 38.08
CA SER A 332 -5.86 -4.84 37.16
C SER A 332 -6.62 -6.02 37.76
N LYS A 333 -7.90 -6.15 37.39
CA LYS A 333 -8.87 -7.10 37.95
C LYS A 333 -9.20 -8.21 36.98
N GLY A 334 -9.88 -9.26 37.50
CA GLY A 334 -10.39 -10.35 36.67
C GLY A 334 -9.32 -11.36 36.23
N TRP A 335 -8.12 -11.32 36.79
CA TRP A 335 -7.01 -12.19 36.45
C TRP A 335 -6.92 -13.37 37.41
N ASP A 336 -6.84 -14.58 36.83
CA ASP A 336 -6.47 -15.82 37.52
C ASP A 336 -4.98 -16.12 37.29
N ASP A 337 -4.45 -17.21 37.89
CA ASP A 337 -3.08 -17.70 37.66
C ASP A 337 -2.80 -18.07 36.21
N LYS A 338 -3.86 -18.25 35.42
CA LYS A 338 -3.78 -18.55 33.98
C LYS A 338 -4.84 -17.77 33.22
N TRP A 339 -4.41 -17.20 32.08
CA TRP A 339 -5.31 -16.65 31.07
C TRP A 339 -5.06 -17.37 29.74
N SER A 340 -6.12 -17.79 29.03
CA SER A 340 -5.99 -18.60 27.81
C SER A 340 -5.03 -19.80 27.97
N ARG A 341 -5.04 -20.44 29.14
CA ARG A 341 -4.14 -21.55 29.53
C ARG A 341 -2.65 -21.19 29.60
N ARG A 342 -2.31 -19.91 29.64
CA ARG A 342 -0.94 -19.38 29.76
C ARG A 342 -0.73 -18.83 31.17
N PRO A 343 0.52 -18.94 31.72
CA PRO A 343 0.83 -18.38 33.04
C PRO A 343 0.66 -16.86 33.03
N VAL A 344 0.21 -16.30 34.15
CA VAL A 344 0.03 -14.87 34.37
C VAL A 344 1.00 -14.40 35.42
N GLU A 345 1.77 -13.35 35.11
CA GLU A 345 2.77 -12.74 35.98
C GLU A 345 2.52 -11.23 36.14
N LEU A 346 3.03 -10.62 37.20
CA LEU A 346 2.96 -9.18 37.39
C LEU A 346 4.04 -8.44 36.63
N ILE A 347 3.70 -7.27 36.07
CA ILE A 347 4.69 -6.37 35.48
C ILE A 347 5.62 -5.90 36.58
N GLY A 348 6.94 -6.11 36.43
CA GLY A 348 7.97 -5.62 37.34
C GLY A 348 8.39 -6.61 38.43
N GLU A 349 7.75 -7.74 38.60
CA GLU A 349 8.31 -8.85 39.38
C GLU A 349 9.37 -9.57 38.54
N LYS A 350 10.62 -9.58 39.01
CA LYS A 350 11.65 -10.42 38.42
C LYS A 350 11.33 -11.88 38.73
N PRO A 351 11.45 -12.81 37.76
CA PRO A 351 11.39 -14.23 38.04
C PRO A 351 12.51 -14.66 38.98
#